data_7f8ba45c255ebe8a4160a0af3e81014f
#
_entry.id   7f8ba45c255ebe8a4160a0af3e81014f
#
_cell.length_a   1.000
_cell.length_b   1.000
_cell.length_c   1.000
_cell.angle_alpha   90.00
_cell.angle_beta   90.00
_cell.angle_gamma   90.00
#
_symmetry.space_group_name_H-M   'P 1'
#
loop_
_entity.id
_entity.type
_entity.pdbx_description
1 polymer ?
#
loop_
_entity_poly.entity_id
_entity_poly.type
_entity_poly.pdbx_seq_one_letter_code
_entity_poly.pdbx_strand_id
1 'polypeptide(L)'
;MSKKYKGVFRDDKDRIYCQTEFKASATGKRQRFKRYRNMWGKSFTTEKEAYDELCRARVEFYDKFDYSDYNLTFAQYMEDIFLPYYRQTVQDSTYRTAITHFTFFIEEFGKMKLRDIKPRDCERFRLKLIANHSPNYAKCVWIRFKQCLGYAERMEYIKTFPCKSLDNPKGKRPDTKFWTFDEFKKVIATFDIEDYEDLHRFTTTWLYYMTGVRVSEGFALLWSDYDKENKRIFVHSTLEALKGGIYRIKDQTKTDAGVRFVDLDDETINVLERWRKVQVGNSDDNYILSKFGEPMVKSTLTRMLKRQAKLAGVPEITGKGLRHSHDSFMINVLKKDVLYVSARSGRTDKA
;
A
#
# COMPACT_ATOMS: atom_id res chain seq x y z
N MET A 1 7.32 -15.08 20.49
CA MET A 1 7.41 -13.64 20.16
C MET A 1 7.04 -13.42 18.71
N SER A 2 6.07 -12.58 18.45
CA SER A 2 5.81 -12.14 17.06
C SER A 2 7.03 -11.34 16.58
N LYS A 3 7.76 -11.83 15.57
CA LYS A 3 8.88 -11.10 14.93
C LYS A 3 8.45 -9.73 14.36
N LYS A 4 7.15 -9.47 14.28
CA LYS A 4 6.57 -8.28 13.63
C LYS A 4 6.32 -7.11 14.60
N TYR A 5 6.02 -7.39 15.86
CA TYR A 5 5.67 -6.39 16.86
C TYR A 5 6.50 -6.61 18.13
N LYS A 6 7.71 -6.03 18.16
CA LYS A 6 8.64 -6.13 19.30
C LYS A 6 8.00 -5.49 20.55
N GLY A 7 8.00 -6.22 21.66
CA GLY A 7 7.42 -5.76 22.91
C GLY A 7 5.94 -6.08 23.10
N VAL A 8 5.33 -6.86 22.18
CA VAL A 8 3.97 -7.38 22.31
C VAL A 8 4.02 -8.87 22.60
N PHE A 9 3.18 -9.32 23.55
CA PHE A 9 3.15 -10.68 24.08
C PHE A 9 1.70 -11.14 24.31
N ARG A 10 1.53 -12.44 24.51
CA ARG A 10 0.32 -13.06 25.03
C ARG A 10 0.60 -13.70 26.37
N ASP A 11 -0.33 -13.61 27.30
CA ASP A 11 -0.22 -14.29 28.59
C ASP A 11 -0.83 -15.72 28.53
N ASP A 12 -0.77 -16.44 29.64
CA ASP A 12 -1.28 -17.82 29.75
C ASP A 12 -2.80 -17.96 29.52
N LYS A 13 -3.53 -16.85 29.53
CA LYS A 13 -4.96 -16.75 29.21
C LYS A 13 -5.22 -16.19 27.81
N ASP A 14 -4.22 -16.24 26.93
CA ASP A 14 -4.22 -15.72 25.55
C ASP A 14 -4.56 -14.21 25.42
N ARG A 15 -4.45 -13.44 26.50
CA ARG A 15 -4.67 -12.00 26.46
C ARG A 15 -3.45 -11.28 25.94
N ILE A 16 -3.65 -10.41 24.96
CA ILE A 16 -2.58 -9.60 24.37
C ILE A 16 -2.19 -8.48 25.32
N TYR A 17 -0.88 -8.29 25.50
CA TYR A 17 -0.34 -7.16 26.24
C TYR A 17 0.95 -6.63 25.60
N CYS A 18 1.26 -5.37 25.85
CA CYS A 18 2.54 -4.78 25.50
C CYS A 18 3.39 -4.54 26.74
N GLN A 19 4.69 -4.81 26.62
CA GLN A 19 5.65 -4.63 27.70
C GLN A 19 7.00 -4.20 27.14
N THR A 20 7.60 -3.20 27.80
CA THR A 20 8.99 -2.77 27.56
C THR A 20 9.53 -2.04 28.76
N GLU A 21 10.82 -1.76 28.76
CA GLU A 21 11.46 -0.81 29.67
C GLU A 21 11.89 0.41 28.85
N PHE A 22 11.39 1.57 29.22
CA PHE A 22 11.86 2.86 28.70
C PHE A 22 13.04 3.32 29.54
N LYS A 23 14.10 3.82 28.88
CA LYS A 23 15.28 4.36 29.53
C LYS A 23 15.66 5.67 28.88
N ALA A 24 15.51 6.77 29.60
CA ALA A 24 15.94 8.08 29.14
C ALA A 24 17.48 8.20 29.26
N SER A 25 18.15 8.53 28.16
CA SER A 25 19.61 8.63 28.11
C SER A 25 20.13 9.80 28.93
N ALA A 26 19.46 10.93 28.87
CA ALA A 26 19.87 12.17 29.54
C ALA A 26 19.72 12.11 31.05
N THR A 27 18.59 11.58 31.52
CA THR A 27 18.27 11.58 32.96
C THR A 27 18.57 10.25 33.64
N GLY A 28 18.96 9.22 32.89
CA GLY A 28 19.12 7.85 33.40
C GLY A 28 17.82 7.21 33.90
N LYS A 29 16.69 7.92 33.77
CA LYS A 29 15.39 7.45 34.27
C LYS A 29 14.95 6.20 33.54
N ARG A 30 14.53 5.21 34.31
CA ARG A 30 13.96 3.96 33.76
C ARG A 30 12.50 3.87 34.18
N GLN A 31 11.67 3.40 33.26
CA GLN A 31 10.26 3.15 33.52
C GLN A 31 9.85 1.84 32.87
N ARG A 32 9.41 0.88 33.69
CA ARG A 32 8.76 -0.33 33.18
C ARG A 32 7.37 0.03 32.71
N PHE A 33 7.04 -0.43 31.51
CA PHE A 33 5.74 -0.24 30.90
C PHE A 33 5.14 -1.62 30.60
N LYS A 34 3.95 -1.88 31.13
CA LYS A 34 3.18 -3.07 30.82
C LYS A 34 1.69 -2.70 30.82
N ARG A 35 1.01 -2.96 29.71
CA ARG A 35 -0.44 -2.71 29.56
C ARG A 35 -1.14 -3.83 28.84
N TYR A 36 -2.37 -4.12 29.27
CA TYR A 36 -3.34 -5.03 28.67
C TYR A 36 -4.48 -4.29 27.96
N ARG A 37 -4.52 -2.96 28.10
CA ARG A 37 -5.60 -2.10 27.61
C ARG A 37 -5.00 -0.84 27.01
N ASN A 38 -5.73 -0.27 26.03
CA ASN A 38 -5.37 1.02 25.46
C ASN A 38 -5.67 2.18 26.42
N MET A 39 -5.34 3.40 26.02
CA MET A 39 -5.56 4.60 26.83
C MET A 39 -7.05 4.84 27.18
N TRP A 40 -7.98 4.30 26.41
CA TRP A 40 -9.43 4.39 26.66
C TRP A 40 -9.98 3.23 27.53
N GLY A 41 -9.11 2.40 28.09
CA GLY A 41 -9.49 1.28 28.97
C GLY A 41 -9.99 0.02 28.26
N LYS A 42 -9.99 -0.02 26.92
CA LYS A 42 -10.39 -1.21 26.15
C LYS A 42 -9.25 -2.21 26.03
N SER A 43 -9.55 -3.50 26.22
CA SER A 43 -8.60 -4.59 26.02
C SER A 43 -8.16 -4.66 24.55
N PHE A 44 -6.90 -5.04 24.31
CA PHE A 44 -6.40 -5.22 22.95
C PHE A 44 -7.05 -6.43 22.31
N THR A 45 -7.54 -6.26 21.08
CA THR A 45 -8.10 -7.33 20.26
C THR A 45 -7.06 -7.87 19.27
N THR A 46 -6.05 -7.07 18.92
CA THR A 46 -4.98 -7.44 18.01
C THR A 46 -3.60 -7.07 18.56
N GLU A 47 -2.56 -7.81 18.15
CA GLU A 47 -1.16 -7.49 18.47
C GLU A 47 -0.74 -6.11 17.92
N LYS A 48 -1.39 -5.67 16.84
CA LYS A 48 -1.19 -4.35 16.27
C LYS A 48 -1.63 -3.24 17.22
N GLU A 49 -2.85 -3.34 17.79
CA GLU A 49 -3.35 -2.35 18.76
C GLU A 49 -2.44 -2.23 19.97
N ALA A 50 -1.94 -3.36 20.49
CA ALA A 50 -0.99 -3.36 21.60
C ALA A 50 0.34 -2.70 21.22
N TYR A 51 0.81 -2.90 19.98
CA TYR A 51 2.02 -2.26 19.48
C TYR A 51 1.85 -0.76 19.26
N ASP A 52 0.69 -0.34 18.73
CA ASP A 52 0.38 1.07 18.54
C ASP A 52 0.31 1.81 19.89
N GLU A 53 -0.27 1.19 20.92
CA GLU A 53 -0.25 1.72 22.29
C GLU A 53 1.16 1.80 22.87
N LEU A 54 2.00 0.79 22.62
CA LEU A 54 3.40 0.81 23.03
C LEU A 54 4.18 1.96 22.36
N CYS A 55 3.95 2.17 21.07
CA CYS A 55 4.56 3.26 20.31
C CYS A 55 4.13 4.63 20.85
N ARG A 56 2.83 4.80 21.15
CA ARG A 56 2.30 6.03 21.75
C ARG A 56 2.93 6.32 23.11
N ALA A 57 2.94 5.33 24.00
CA ALA A 57 3.52 5.46 25.33
C ALA A 57 5.03 5.74 25.28
N ARG A 58 5.72 5.24 24.27
CA ARG A 58 7.15 5.49 24.03
C ARG A 58 7.38 6.94 23.64
N VAL A 59 6.61 7.49 22.71
CA VAL A 59 6.66 8.91 22.35
C VAL A 59 6.44 9.79 23.58
N GLU A 60 5.35 9.56 24.33
CA GLU A 60 5.04 10.32 25.56
C GLU A 60 6.15 10.28 26.62
N PHE A 61 6.78 9.11 26.79
CA PHE A 61 7.88 8.98 27.75
C PHE A 61 9.07 9.85 27.37
N TYR A 62 9.47 9.82 26.10
CA TYR A 62 10.63 10.54 25.64
C TYR A 62 10.39 12.04 25.53
N ASP A 63 9.21 12.47 25.11
CA ASP A 63 8.81 13.88 25.15
C ASP A 63 8.87 14.44 26.58
N LYS A 64 8.46 13.64 27.57
CA LYS A 64 8.43 14.08 28.96
C LYS A 64 9.80 14.15 29.63
N PHE A 65 10.76 13.32 29.22
CA PHE A 65 12.03 13.19 29.90
C PHE A 65 13.22 13.75 29.13
N ASP A 66 12.94 14.61 28.14
CA ASP A 66 13.92 15.32 27.34
C ASP A 66 15.14 14.46 26.99
N TYR A 67 15.07 13.84 25.83
CA TYR A 67 16.12 12.98 25.31
C TYR A 67 17.29 13.86 24.84
N SER A 68 18.07 14.39 25.74
CA SER A 68 19.27 15.12 25.35
C SER A 68 20.38 14.16 24.93
N ASP A 69 20.49 13.98 23.64
CA ASP A 69 21.00 12.81 22.99
C ASP A 69 22.45 12.85 22.60
N TYR A 70 23.24 13.36 23.45
CA TYR A 70 24.65 13.44 23.12
C TYR A 70 25.28 12.09 22.75
N ASN A 71 24.74 10.98 23.25
CA ASN A 71 25.25 9.63 23.01
C ASN A 71 24.26 8.69 22.28
N LEU A 72 23.12 9.21 21.81
CA LEU A 72 22.12 8.43 21.11
C LEU A 72 22.69 7.78 19.85
N THR A 73 22.65 6.46 19.77
CA THR A 73 22.99 5.77 18.52
C THR A 73 21.87 5.87 17.52
N PHE A 74 22.18 5.73 16.23
CA PHE A 74 21.18 5.74 15.18
C PHE A 74 20.15 4.60 15.35
N ALA A 75 20.59 3.42 15.81
CA ALA A 75 19.67 2.31 16.10
C ALA A 75 18.68 2.65 17.22
N GLN A 76 19.14 3.27 18.32
CA GLN A 76 18.27 3.71 19.41
C GLN A 76 17.31 4.80 18.95
N TYR A 77 17.80 5.80 18.19
CA TYR A 77 16.95 6.81 17.58
C TYR A 77 15.85 6.20 16.69
N MET A 78 16.22 5.27 15.85
CA MET A 78 15.24 4.57 15.00
C MET A 78 14.21 3.82 15.83
N GLU A 79 14.64 3.03 16.80
CA GLU A 79 13.78 2.13 17.55
C GLU A 79 12.88 2.87 18.55
N ASP A 80 13.43 3.86 19.24
CA ASP A 80 12.76 4.52 20.36
C ASP A 80 12.00 5.78 19.96
N ILE A 81 12.38 6.43 18.85
CA ILE A 81 11.86 7.74 18.47
C ILE A 81 11.21 7.71 17.09
N PHE A 82 11.99 7.43 16.03
CA PHE A 82 11.50 7.60 14.68
C PHE A 82 10.44 6.55 14.27
N LEU A 83 10.65 5.28 14.56
CA LEU A 83 9.69 4.23 14.21
C LEU A 83 8.34 4.37 14.91
N PRO A 84 8.27 4.69 16.23
CA PRO A 84 7.01 5.01 16.89
C PRO A 84 6.27 6.19 16.24
N TYR A 85 6.98 7.29 15.99
CA TYR A 85 6.44 8.44 15.29
C TYR A 85 5.93 8.07 13.89
N TYR A 86 6.78 7.44 13.09
CA TYR A 86 6.44 7.07 11.71
C TYR A 86 5.24 6.13 11.65
N ARG A 87 5.12 5.21 12.61
CA ARG A 87 3.98 4.30 12.72
C ARG A 87 2.65 5.01 12.88
N GLN A 88 2.63 6.13 13.60
CA GLN A 88 1.42 6.93 13.82
C GLN A 88 1.07 7.83 12.64
N THR A 89 2.05 8.18 11.81
CA THR A 89 1.87 9.15 10.71
C THR A 89 1.51 8.52 9.37
N VAL A 90 1.62 7.19 9.23
CA VAL A 90 1.39 6.51 7.95
C VAL A 90 0.43 5.35 8.07
N GLN A 91 -0.22 5.00 6.95
CA GLN A 91 -1.07 3.82 6.87
C GLN A 91 -0.25 2.52 6.99
N ASP A 92 -0.89 1.44 7.45
CA ASP A 92 -0.30 0.12 7.66
C ASP A 92 0.49 -0.42 6.46
N SER A 93 -0.06 -0.32 5.26
CA SER A 93 0.58 -0.78 4.04
C SER A 93 1.88 -0.03 3.75
N THR A 94 1.90 1.29 4.02
CA THR A 94 3.09 2.14 3.90
C THR A 94 4.13 1.76 4.94
N TYR A 95 3.70 1.58 6.20
CA TYR A 95 4.59 1.16 7.29
C TYR A 95 5.24 -0.20 6.99
N ARG A 96 4.43 -1.21 6.59
CA ARG A 96 4.95 -2.55 6.23
C ARG A 96 6.02 -2.51 5.15
N THR A 97 5.83 -1.66 4.14
CA THR A 97 6.83 -1.49 3.07
C THR A 97 8.07 -0.73 3.57
N ALA A 98 7.89 0.25 4.44
CA ALA A 98 8.96 1.08 4.94
C ALA A 98 9.92 0.32 5.89
N ILE A 99 9.42 -0.62 6.68
CA ILE A 99 10.24 -1.43 7.61
C ILE A 99 11.42 -2.09 6.91
N THR A 100 11.25 -2.63 5.70
CA THR A 100 12.36 -3.23 4.94
C THR A 100 13.44 -2.19 4.60
N HIS A 101 13.06 -0.94 4.34
CA HIS A 101 14.03 0.13 4.10
C HIS A 101 14.75 0.56 5.38
N PHE A 102 14.02 0.59 6.50
CA PHE A 102 14.60 0.96 7.79
C PHE A 102 15.63 -0.06 8.28
N THR A 103 15.47 -1.33 7.94
CA THR A 103 16.50 -2.36 8.21
C THR A 103 17.83 -1.98 7.56
N PHE A 104 17.85 -1.53 6.30
CA PHE A 104 19.07 -1.06 5.65
C PHE A 104 19.72 0.12 6.37
N PHE A 105 18.91 1.03 6.94
CA PHE A 105 19.45 2.17 7.67
C PHE A 105 20.10 1.74 8.97
N ILE A 106 19.48 0.82 9.69
CA ILE A 106 20.00 0.29 10.96
C ILE A 106 21.26 -0.54 10.71
N GLU A 107 21.30 -1.35 9.65
CA GLU A 107 22.49 -2.11 9.28
C GLU A 107 23.69 -1.21 8.96
N GLU A 108 23.48 -0.11 8.25
CA GLU A 108 24.56 0.78 7.81
C GLU A 108 24.99 1.75 8.90
N PHE A 109 24.05 2.34 9.65
CA PHE A 109 24.30 3.45 10.58
C PHE A 109 24.05 3.10 12.05
N GLY A 110 23.45 1.95 12.35
CA GLY A 110 22.91 1.64 13.68
C GLY A 110 23.89 1.83 14.85
N LYS A 111 25.15 1.50 14.65
CA LYS A 111 26.21 1.63 15.67
C LYS A 111 26.79 3.04 15.77
N MET A 112 26.54 3.90 14.80
CA MET A 112 27.02 5.28 14.82
C MET A 112 26.20 6.13 15.78
N LYS A 113 26.81 7.08 16.46
CA LYS A 113 26.06 8.12 17.16
C LYS A 113 25.37 9.00 16.13
N LEU A 114 24.09 9.32 16.36
CA LEU A 114 23.26 10.07 15.43
C LEU A 114 23.93 11.39 15.01
N ARG A 115 24.55 12.11 15.95
CA ARG A 115 25.30 13.36 15.73
C ARG A 115 26.54 13.21 14.86
N ASP A 116 27.11 12.02 14.79
CA ASP A 116 28.36 11.76 14.07
C ASP A 116 28.14 11.36 12.61
N ILE A 117 26.88 11.20 12.18
CA ILE A 117 26.52 10.95 10.79
C ILE A 117 26.75 12.22 9.97
N LYS A 118 27.70 12.16 9.03
CA LYS A 118 28.14 13.30 8.22
C LYS A 118 27.68 13.17 6.78
N PRO A 119 27.65 14.26 6.00
CA PRO A 119 27.27 14.21 4.57
C PRO A 119 28.02 13.14 3.77
N ARG A 120 29.32 12.94 4.03
CA ARG A 120 30.13 11.90 3.36
C ARG A 120 29.61 10.47 3.61
N ASP A 121 29.09 10.19 4.81
CA ASP A 121 28.56 8.87 5.16
C ASP A 121 27.22 8.65 4.45
N CYS A 122 26.39 9.68 4.41
CA CYS A 122 25.13 9.68 3.66
C CYS A 122 25.38 9.51 2.14
N GLU A 123 26.39 10.19 1.59
CA GLU A 123 26.72 10.08 0.17
C GLU A 123 27.22 8.67 -0.17
N ARG A 124 28.07 8.08 0.65
CA ARG A 124 28.51 6.69 0.49
C ARG A 124 27.32 5.71 0.49
N PHE A 125 26.39 5.90 1.39
CA PHE A 125 25.17 5.10 1.41
C PHE A 125 24.30 5.31 0.16
N ARG A 126 24.15 6.56 -0.30
CA ARG A 126 23.44 6.89 -1.53
C ARG A 126 24.03 6.18 -2.74
N LEU A 127 25.35 6.21 -2.89
CA LEU A 127 26.06 5.54 -3.97
C LEU A 127 25.90 4.02 -3.91
N LYS A 128 25.95 3.44 -2.70
CA LYS A 128 25.68 2.00 -2.48
C LYS A 128 24.26 1.60 -2.90
N LEU A 129 23.26 2.44 -2.61
CA LEU A 129 21.89 2.20 -3.06
C LEU A 129 21.78 2.24 -4.59
N ILE A 130 22.42 3.20 -5.24
CA ILE A 130 22.42 3.34 -6.72
C ILE A 130 23.09 2.14 -7.39
N ALA A 131 24.19 1.65 -6.83
CA ALA A 131 24.94 0.53 -7.38
C ALA A 131 24.20 -0.82 -7.28
N ASN A 132 23.43 -1.02 -6.20
CA ASN A 132 22.87 -2.34 -5.88
C ASN A 132 21.36 -2.47 -6.14
N HIS A 133 20.67 -1.40 -6.50
CA HIS A 133 19.23 -1.41 -6.66
C HIS A 133 18.74 -0.72 -7.93
N SER A 134 17.50 -1.02 -8.34
CA SER A 134 16.88 -0.30 -9.45
C SER A 134 16.76 1.20 -9.13
N PRO A 135 16.85 2.09 -10.14
CA PRO A 135 16.83 3.55 -9.94
C PRO A 135 15.65 4.05 -9.10
N ASN A 136 14.45 3.52 -9.34
CA ASN A 136 13.25 3.93 -8.61
C ASN A 136 13.23 3.40 -7.16
N TYR A 137 13.75 2.21 -6.93
CA TYR A 137 13.87 1.65 -5.59
C TYR A 137 14.92 2.43 -4.78
N ALA A 138 16.10 2.66 -5.34
CA ALA A 138 17.15 3.46 -4.71
C ALA A 138 16.64 4.86 -4.33
N LYS A 139 15.90 5.53 -5.25
CA LYS A 139 15.26 6.82 -4.98
C LYS A 139 14.26 6.73 -3.82
N CYS A 140 13.42 5.69 -3.79
CA CYS A 140 12.42 5.51 -2.75
C CYS A 140 13.05 5.30 -1.35
N VAL A 141 14.07 4.44 -1.26
CA VAL A 141 14.84 4.19 -0.02
C VAL A 141 15.52 5.46 0.45
N TRP A 142 16.17 6.19 -0.48
CA TRP A 142 16.86 7.44 -0.18
C TRP A 142 15.94 8.54 0.35
N ILE A 143 14.77 8.73 -0.26
CA ILE A 143 13.78 9.71 0.22
C ILE A 143 13.35 9.39 1.65
N ARG A 144 13.13 8.11 2.00
CA ARG A 144 12.80 7.70 3.36
C ARG A 144 13.97 7.92 4.33
N PHE A 145 15.20 7.70 3.90
CA PHE A 145 16.38 8.01 4.70
C PHE A 145 16.47 9.51 5.00
N LYS A 146 16.29 10.36 3.98
CA LYS A 146 16.20 11.83 4.16
C LYS A 146 15.06 12.21 5.12
N GLN A 147 13.90 11.57 5.01
CA GLN A 147 12.77 11.82 5.92
C GLN A 147 13.13 11.50 7.37
N CYS A 148 13.82 10.38 7.61
CA CYS A 148 14.27 9.96 8.93
C CYS A 148 15.23 10.99 9.54
N LEU A 149 16.29 11.38 8.84
CA LEU A 149 17.27 12.36 9.34
C LEU A 149 16.71 13.79 9.39
N GLY A 150 15.78 14.14 8.47
CA GLY A 150 15.08 15.42 8.51
C GLY A 150 14.13 15.53 9.70
N TYR A 151 13.57 14.41 10.18
CA TYR A 151 12.81 14.39 11.43
C TYR A 151 13.74 14.61 12.63
N ALA A 152 14.95 14.00 12.62
CA ALA A 152 15.95 14.20 13.66
C ALA A 152 16.38 15.67 13.79
N GLU A 153 16.56 16.38 12.67
CA GLU A 153 16.86 17.81 12.67
C GLU A 153 15.69 18.64 13.22
N ARG A 154 14.47 18.41 12.73
CA ARG A 154 13.29 19.16 13.18
C ARG A 154 12.99 19.02 14.67
N MET A 155 13.33 17.85 15.25
CA MET A 155 13.17 17.57 16.68
C MET A 155 14.45 17.82 17.47
N GLU A 156 15.43 18.50 16.88
CA GLU A 156 16.68 18.95 17.48
C GLU A 156 17.61 17.83 18.00
N TYR A 157 17.38 16.56 17.58
CA TYR A 157 18.30 15.45 17.87
C TYR A 157 19.65 15.61 17.16
N ILE A 158 19.68 16.35 16.06
CA ILE A 158 20.90 16.77 15.37
C ILE A 158 20.79 18.25 14.99
N LYS A 159 21.93 18.97 15.05
CA LYS A 159 21.99 20.41 14.76
C LYS A 159 21.82 20.73 13.27
N THR A 160 22.19 19.84 12.39
CA THR A 160 22.20 20.07 10.95
C THR A 160 21.82 18.79 10.20
N PHE A 161 20.98 18.94 9.18
CA PHE A 161 20.57 17.85 8.32
C PHE A 161 21.72 17.41 7.40
N PRO A 162 22.31 16.21 7.57
CA PRO A 162 23.51 15.83 6.84
C PRO A 162 23.25 15.55 5.34
N CYS A 163 22.00 15.39 4.93
CA CYS A 163 21.65 15.18 3.52
C CYS A 163 21.18 16.46 2.81
N LYS A 164 21.37 17.65 3.39
CA LYS A 164 20.85 18.93 2.86
C LYS A 164 21.33 19.22 1.43
N SER A 165 22.61 19.01 1.17
CA SER A 165 23.26 19.25 -0.13
C SER A 165 23.27 18.05 -1.06
N LEU A 166 22.69 16.91 -0.65
CA LEU A 166 22.75 15.69 -1.43
C LEU A 166 21.49 15.52 -2.29
N ASP A 167 21.70 15.33 -3.59
CA ASP A 167 20.63 15.10 -4.55
C ASP A 167 19.95 13.74 -4.38
N ASN A 168 18.69 13.68 -4.76
CA ASN A 168 18.00 12.40 -4.84
C ASN A 168 18.52 11.59 -6.04
N PRO A 169 18.65 10.25 -5.91
CA PRO A 169 18.93 9.40 -7.07
C PRO A 169 17.93 9.68 -8.19
N LYS A 170 18.42 9.73 -9.43
CA LYS A 170 17.56 9.91 -10.60
C LYS A 170 16.69 8.66 -10.76
N GLY A 171 15.39 8.81 -10.66
CA GLY A 171 14.44 7.75 -11.00
C GLY A 171 14.28 7.61 -12.51
N LYS A 172 13.91 6.43 -12.96
CA LYS A 172 13.51 6.18 -14.35
C LYS A 172 11.98 6.26 -14.44
N ARG A 173 11.44 7.00 -15.41
CA ARG A 173 9.99 6.94 -15.67
C ARG A 173 9.62 5.49 -15.99
N PRO A 174 8.65 4.88 -15.29
CA PRO A 174 8.23 3.55 -15.64
C PRO A 174 7.59 3.59 -17.04
N ASP A 175 8.08 2.76 -17.93
CA ASP A 175 7.41 2.47 -19.18
C ASP A 175 6.21 1.57 -18.85
N THR A 176 5.04 2.18 -18.66
CA THR A 176 3.84 1.43 -18.34
C THR A 176 3.18 1.04 -19.66
N LYS A 177 3.43 -0.19 -20.08
CA LYS A 177 2.75 -0.79 -21.23
C LYS A 177 1.24 -0.84 -20.99
N PHE A 178 0.48 -0.63 -22.02
CA PHE A 178 -0.98 -0.68 -22.04
C PHE A 178 -1.44 -1.28 -23.36
N TRP A 179 -2.70 -1.71 -23.43
CA TRP A 179 -3.31 -2.19 -24.68
C TRP A 179 -4.11 -1.08 -25.34
N THR A 180 -3.94 -0.94 -26.64
CA THR A 180 -4.89 -0.22 -27.51
C THR A 180 -6.23 -0.95 -27.52
N PHE A 181 -7.27 -0.32 -28.07
CA PHE A 181 -8.58 -0.98 -28.20
C PHE A 181 -8.53 -2.21 -29.11
N ASP A 182 -7.75 -2.19 -30.18
CA ASP A 182 -7.59 -3.34 -31.07
C ASP A 182 -6.79 -4.47 -30.43
N GLU A 183 -5.80 -4.17 -29.61
CA GLU A 183 -5.08 -5.18 -28.83
C GLU A 183 -5.99 -5.79 -27.75
N PHE A 184 -6.84 -4.98 -27.11
CA PHE A 184 -7.84 -5.45 -26.15
C PHE A 184 -8.82 -6.42 -26.82
N LYS A 185 -9.35 -6.08 -28.01
CA LYS A 185 -10.24 -6.99 -28.78
C LYS A 185 -9.56 -8.33 -29.08
N LYS A 186 -8.28 -8.33 -29.45
CA LYS A 186 -7.51 -9.58 -29.64
C LYS A 186 -7.43 -10.39 -28.36
N VAL A 187 -7.19 -9.75 -27.22
CA VAL A 187 -7.13 -10.44 -25.92
C VAL A 187 -8.48 -11.03 -25.54
N ILE A 188 -9.55 -10.27 -25.67
CA ILE A 188 -10.91 -10.72 -25.34
C ILE A 188 -11.32 -11.94 -26.19
N ALA A 189 -10.92 -11.98 -27.44
CA ALA A 189 -11.20 -13.09 -28.35
C ALA A 189 -10.46 -14.40 -27.99
N THR A 190 -9.50 -14.37 -27.05
CA THR A 190 -8.77 -15.58 -26.61
C THR A 190 -9.49 -16.37 -25.51
N PHE A 191 -10.57 -15.86 -24.96
CA PHE A 191 -11.33 -16.54 -23.91
C PHE A 191 -12.46 -17.37 -24.49
N ASP A 192 -12.61 -18.57 -23.98
CA ASP A 192 -13.81 -19.37 -24.19
C ASP A 192 -14.90 -18.97 -23.19
N ILE A 193 -15.86 -18.17 -23.63
CA ILE A 193 -16.92 -17.65 -22.76
C ILE A 193 -18.00 -18.67 -22.39
N GLU A 194 -17.95 -19.89 -22.92
CA GLU A 194 -18.80 -21.02 -22.48
C GLU A 194 -18.11 -21.80 -21.33
N ASP A 195 -16.76 -21.68 -21.16
CA ASP A 195 -16.06 -22.22 -20.03
C ASP A 195 -16.18 -21.28 -18.81
N TYR A 196 -16.57 -21.84 -17.67
CA TYR A 196 -16.77 -21.07 -16.43
C TYR A 196 -15.54 -20.27 -15.98
N GLU A 197 -14.38 -20.90 -16.04
CA GLU A 197 -13.11 -20.27 -15.62
C GLU A 197 -12.70 -19.14 -16.58
N ASP A 198 -12.88 -19.37 -17.87
CA ASP A 198 -12.53 -18.37 -18.88
C ASP A 198 -13.57 -17.24 -18.93
N LEU A 199 -14.86 -17.52 -18.70
CA LEU A 199 -15.86 -16.46 -18.54
C LEU A 199 -15.56 -15.56 -17.35
N HIS A 200 -15.12 -16.12 -16.22
CA HIS A 200 -14.66 -15.31 -15.08
C HIS A 200 -13.45 -14.42 -15.44
N ARG A 201 -12.47 -14.98 -16.15
CA ARG A 201 -11.28 -14.24 -16.61
C ARG A 201 -11.62 -13.17 -17.64
N PHE A 202 -12.51 -13.49 -18.57
CA PHE A 202 -13.08 -12.56 -19.54
C PHE A 202 -13.76 -11.38 -18.83
N THR A 203 -14.72 -11.66 -17.94
CA THR A 203 -15.44 -10.64 -17.18
C THR A 203 -14.49 -9.76 -16.37
N THR A 204 -13.48 -10.36 -15.72
CA THR A 204 -12.46 -9.63 -14.97
C THR A 204 -11.68 -8.68 -15.87
N THR A 205 -11.19 -9.16 -17.03
CA THR A 205 -10.40 -8.35 -17.97
C THR A 205 -11.25 -7.24 -18.56
N TRP A 206 -12.49 -7.55 -18.94
CA TRP A 206 -13.48 -6.61 -19.47
C TRP A 206 -13.76 -5.49 -18.48
N LEU A 207 -14.16 -5.84 -17.25
CA LEU A 207 -14.53 -4.86 -16.23
C LEU A 207 -13.38 -3.86 -15.96
N TYR A 208 -12.14 -4.35 -15.77
CA TYR A 208 -11.02 -3.46 -15.57
C TYR A 208 -10.70 -2.56 -16.76
N TYR A 209 -10.87 -3.08 -17.99
CA TYR A 209 -10.62 -2.28 -19.18
C TYR A 209 -11.70 -1.22 -19.37
N MET A 210 -12.99 -1.57 -19.20
CA MET A 210 -14.11 -0.66 -19.49
C MET A 210 -14.39 0.34 -18.36
N THR A 211 -13.95 0.05 -17.13
CA THR A 211 -14.20 0.94 -15.97
C THR A 211 -12.98 1.72 -15.50
N GLY A 212 -11.76 1.24 -15.76
CA GLY A 212 -10.52 1.86 -15.31
C GLY A 212 -10.32 1.87 -13.80
N VAL A 213 -11.09 1.09 -13.02
CA VAL A 213 -10.93 1.01 -11.56
C VAL A 213 -9.55 0.47 -11.17
N ARG A 214 -9.06 0.85 -9.97
CA ARG A 214 -7.82 0.28 -9.44
C ARG A 214 -7.99 -1.20 -9.13
N VAL A 215 -6.91 -1.98 -9.24
CA VAL A 215 -6.98 -3.44 -8.98
C VAL A 215 -7.61 -3.75 -7.61
N SER A 216 -7.22 -3.02 -6.58
CA SER A 216 -7.78 -3.22 -5.23
C SER A 216 -9.23 -2.75 -5.09
N GLU A 217 -9.66 -1.78 -5.88
CA GLU A 217 -11.08 -1.34 -5.96
C GLU A 217 -11.91 -2.42 -6.63
N GLY A 218 -11.53 -2.87 -7.83
CA GLY A 218 -12.28 -3.89 -8.57
C GLY A 218 -12.41 -5.23 -7.83
N PHE A 219 -11.39 -5.61 -7.03
CA PHE A 219 -11.49 -6.81 -6.19
C PHE A 219 -12.38 -6.64 -4.96
N ALA A 220 -12.69 -5.41 -4.56
CA ALA A 220 -13.59 -5.13 -3.44
C ALA A 220 -15.05 -4.96 -3.86
N LEU A 221 -15.34 -4.87 -5.17
CA LEU A 221 -16.70 -4.67 -5.66
C LEU A 221 -17.59 -5.86 -5.30
N LEU A 222 -18.70 -5.56 -4.65
CA LEU A 222 -19.79 -6.49 -4.36
C LEU A 222 -20.91 -6.31 -5.37
N TRP A 223 -21.81 -7.29 -5.49
CA TRP A 223 -23.00 -7.15 -6.33
C TRP A 223 -23.94 -6.06 -5.83
N SER A 224 -23.93 -5.74 -4.53
CA SER A 224 -24.66 -4.58 -3.98
C SER A 224 -24.13 -3.23 -4.47
N ASP A 225 -22.91 -3.18 -4.99
CA ASP A 225 -22.34 -1.96 -5.60
C ASP A 225 -22.77 -1.77 -7.06
N TYR A 226 -23.37 -2.76 -7.66
CA TYR A 226 -23.82 -2.74 -9.05
C TYR A 226 -25.28 -2.28 -9.15
N ASP A 227 -25.47 -1.08 -9.66
CA ASP A 227 -26.77 -0.46 -9.92
C ASP A 227 -27.11 -0.62 -11.41
N LYS A 228 -27.83 -1.69 -11.73
CA LYS A 228 -28.23 -2.02 -13.11
C LYS A 228 -29.17 -0.99 -13.71
N GLU A 229 -30.12 -0.47 -12.90
CA GLU A 229 -31.13 0.47 -13.38
C GLU A 229 -30.52 1.79 -13.81
N ASN A 230 -29.56 2.30 -13.04
CA ASN A 230 -28.84 3.51 -13.37
C ASN A 230 -27.55 3.26 -14.18
N LYS A 231 -27.29 2.01 -14.60
CA LYS A 231 -26.14 1.61 -15.41
C LYS A 231 -24.80 2.07 -14.83
N ARG A 232 -24.53 1.79 -13.57
CA ARG A 232 -23.32 2.25 -12.88
C ARG A 232 -22.86 1.27 -11.80
N ILE A 233 -21.60 1.41 -11.41
CA ILE A 233 -21.05 0.78 -10.21
C ILE A 233 -20.60 1.85 -9.21
N PHE A 234 -20.77 1.56 -7.93
CA PHE A 234 -20.31 2.41 -6.83
C PHE A 234 -18.95 1.93 -6.32
N VAL A 235 -17.92 2.72 -6.54
CA VAL A 235 -16.56 2.42 -6.08
C VAL A 235 -16.31 3.21 -4.80
N HIS A 236 -16.32 2.54 -3.66
CA HIS A 236 -16.15 3.18 -2.34
C HIS A 236 -15.13 2.48 -1.45
N SER A 237 -14.72 1.27 -1.82
CA SER A 237 -13.88 0.41 -0.98
C SER A 237 -12.66 -0.14 -1.72
N THR A 238 -11.74 -0.71 -0.98
CA THR A 238 -10.57 -1.40 -1.54
C THR A 238 -10.31 -2.70 -0.80
N LEU A 239 -9.84 -3.73 -1.51
CA LEU A 239 -9.43 -4.99 -0.92
C LEU A 239 -7.98 -4.91 -0.43
N GLU A 240 -7.78 -5.14 0.85
CA GLU A 240 -6.45 -5.25 1.47
C GLU A 240 -6.11 -6.71 1.76
N ALA A 241 -4.99 -7.18 1.21
CA ALA A 241 -4.45 -8.48 1.55
C ALA A 241 -3.67 -8.39 2.88
N LEU A 242 -4.05 -9.21 3.85
CA LEU A 242 -3.38 -9.38 5.12
C LEU A 242 -2.44 -10.60 5.07
N LYS A 243 -1.65 -10.84 6.14
CA LYS A 243 -0.84 -12.05 6.24
C LYS A 243 -1.75 -13.29 6.36
N GLY A 244 -1.30 -14.43 5.83
CA GLY A 244 -2.03 -15.70 5.93
C GLY A 244 -3.15 -15.87 4.91
N GLY A 245 -3.19 -15.07 3.84
CA GLY A 245 -4.23 -15.19 2.80
C GLY A 245 -5.58 -14.58 3.20
N ILE A 246 -5.63 -13.83 4.32
CA ILE A 246 -6.83 -13.16 4.78
C ILE A 246 -7.00 -11.87 3.98
N TYR A 247 -8.24 -11.58 3.57
CA TYR A 247 -8.62 -10.35 2.88
C TYR A 247 -9.57 -9.53 3.74
N ARG A 248 -9.46 -8.21 3.64
CA ARG A 248 -10.34 -7.28 4.34
C ARG A 248 -10.76 -6.19 3.37
N ILE A 249 -12.07 -5.95 3.30
CA ILE A 249 -12.61 -4.74 2.68
C ILE A 249 -12.25 -3.56 3.59
N LYS A 250 -11.71 -2.53 3.01
CA LYS A 250 -11.43 -1.26 3.65
C LYS A 250 -12.35 -0.21 3.04
N ASP A 251 -13.27 0.30 3.86
CA ASP A 251 -14.35 1.22 3.48
C ASP A 251 -13.87 2.63 3.06
N GLN A 252 -12.60 2.84 2.93
CA GLN A 252 -12.05 4.10 2.44
C GLN A 252 -11.06 3.84 1.33
N THR A 253 -11.29 4.50 0.21
CA THR A 253 -10.27 4.66 -0.82
C THR A 253 -9.15 5.57 -0.29
N LYS A 254 -7.98 5.55 -0.94
CA LYS A 254 -6.80 6.30 -0.49
C LYS A 254 -7.02 7.84 -0.46
N THR A 255 -8.05 8.32 -1.15
CA THR A 255 -8.41 9.75 -1.28
C THR A 255 -9.93 9.88 -1.39
N ASP A 256 -10.49 10.99 -0.97
CA ASP A 256 -11.94 11.28 -1.11
C ASP A 256 -12.42 11.18 -2.57
N ALA A 257 -11.59 11.58 -3.53
CA ALA A 257 -11.85 11.41 -4.96
C ALA A 257 -11.90 9.93 -5.41
N GLY A 258 -11.54 9.00 -4.54
CA GLY A 258 -11.65 7.56 -4.80
C GLY A 258 -13.09 7.05 -4.71
N VAL A 259 -13.94 7.68 -3.89
CA VAL A 259 -15.37 7.33 -3.77
C VAL A 259 -16.12 7.97 -4.94
N ARG A 260 -16.71 7.15 -5.79
CA ARG A 260 -17.34 7.62 -7.04
C ARG A 260 -18.26 6.58 -7.65
N PHE A 261 -19.18 7.04 -8.46
CA PHE A 261 -19.88 6.20 -9.43
C PHE A 261 -19.08 6.13 -10.73
N VAL A 262 -19.14 4.97 -11.36
CA VAL A 262 -18.56 4.72 -12.69
C VAL A 262 -19.66 4.19 -13.59
N ASP A 263 -20.06 5.00 -14.60
CA ASP A 263 -21.10 4.61 -15.54
C ASP A 263 -20.65 3.42 -16.42
N LEU A 264 -21.59 2.56 -16.73
CA LEU A 264 -21.40 1.37 -17.55
C LEU A 264 -22.15 1.52 -18.90
N ASP A 265 -21.52 1.02 -19.96
CA ASP A 265 -22.21 0.81 -21.22
C ASP A 265 -23.04 -0.48 -21.21
N ASP A 266 -23.92 -0.62 -22.17
CA ASP A 266 -24.84 -1.76 -22.27
C ASP A 266 -24.09 -3.10 -22.46
N GLU A 267 -22.95 -3.07 -23.13
CA GLU A 267 -22.15 -4.26 -23.34
C GLU A 267 -21.50 -4.74 -22.03
N THR A 268 -21.00 -3.83 -21.23
CA THR A 268 -20.47 -4.13 -19.89
C THR A 268 -21.57 -4.68 -18.97
N ILE A 269 -22.79 -4.14 -19.06
CA ILE A 269 -23.94 -4.66 -18.33
C ILE A 269 -24.21 -6.10 -18.75
N ASN A 270 -24.28 -6.37 -20.06
CA ASN A 270 -24.52 -7.72 -20.60
C ASN A 270 -23.44 -8.72 -20.11
N VAL A 271 -22.18 -8.31 -20.07
CA VAL A 271 -21.09 -9.14 -19.57
C VAL A 271 -21.26 -9.45 -18.08
N LEU A 272 -21.61 -8.45 -17.26
CA LEU A 272 -21.85 -8.64 -15.83
C LEU A 272 -23.06 -9.54 -15.57
N GLU A 273 -24.18 -9.33 -16.29
CA GLU A 273 -25.39 -10.14 -16.15
C GLU A 273 -25.16 -11.61 -16.59
N ARG A 274 -24.40 -11.82 -17.67
CA ARG A 274 -24.00 -13.17 -18.08
C ARG A 274 -23.19 -13.86 -16.99
N TRP A 275 -22.20 -13.17 -16.40
CA TRP A 275 -21.39 -13.70 -15.32
C TRP A 275 -22.24 -14.00 -14.08
N ARG A 276 -23.08 -13.05 -13.65
CA ARG A 276 -23.93 -13.20 -12.46
C ARG A 276 -24.84 -14.43 -12.53
N LYS A 277 -25.35 -14.76 -13.73
CA LYS A 277 -26.24 -15.92 -13.93
C LYS A 277 -25.60 -17.27 -13.62
N VAL A 278 -24.29 -17.39 -13.84
CA VAL A 278 -23.56 -18.66 -13.68
C VAL A 278 -22.65 -18.67 -12.45
N GLN A 279 -22.37 -17.52 -11.87
CA GLN A 279 -21.47 -17.39 -10.73
C GLN A 279 -21.97 -18.15 -9.51
N VAL A 280 -21.10 -18.96 -8.92
CA VAL A 280 -21.36 -19.62 -7.64
C VAL A 280 -21.29 -18.57 -6.53
N GLY A 281 -22.40 -18.39 -5.80
CA GLY A 281 -22.52 -17.33 -4.79
C GLY A 281 -22.63 -15.94 -5.44
N ASN A 282 -23.80 -15.66 -6.01
CA ASN A 282 -24.10 -14.40 -6.73
C ASN A 282 -25.04 -13.46 -5.94
N SER A 283 -25.14 -13.64 -4.60
CA SER A 283 -25.89 -12.74 -3.73
C SER A 283 -25.25 -11.35 -3.68
N ASP A 284 -26.01 -10.37 -3.25
CA ASP A 284 -25.57 -8.96 -3.22
C ASP A 284 -24.32 -8.73 -2.36
N ASP A 285 -24.12 -9.53 -1.33
CA ASP A 285 -22.94 -9.47 -0.45
C ASP A 285 -21.69 -10.17 -1.00
N ASN A 286 -21.79 -10.81 -2.18
CA ASN A 286 -20.65 -11.49 -2.79
C ASN A 286 -19.88 -10.59 -3.75
N TYR A 287 -18.57 -10.88 -3.87
CA TYR A 287 -17.69 -10.16 -4.80
C TYR A 287 -18.10 -10.44 -6.26
N ILE A 288 -18.16 -9.37 -7.06
CA ILE A 288 -18.40 -9.49 -8.52
C ILE A 288 -17.30 -10.36 -9.15
N LEU A 289 -16.03 -10.11 -8.81
CA LEU A 289 -14.88 -10.81 -9.38
C LEU A 289 -14.42 -11.99 -8.50
N SER A 290 -15.38 -12.82 -8.11
CA SER A 290 -15.11 -14.06 -7.35
C SER A 290 -15.64 -15.28 -8.12
N LYS A 291 -14.96 -16.42 -7.97
CA LYS A 291 -15.44 -17.70 -8.50
C LYS A 291 -16.29 -18.48 -7.50
N PHE A 292 -15.88 -18.48 -6.25
CA PHE A 292 -16.45 -19.31 -5.17
C PHE A 292 -16.60 -18.53 -3.86
N GLY A 293 -16.96 -17.24 -3.92
CA GLY A 293 -17.11 -16.38 -2.74
C GLY A 293 -15.81 -15.71 -2.28
N GLU A 294 -14.63 -16.24 -2.64
CA GLU A 294 -13.36 -15.65 -2.27
C GLU A 294 -12.87 -14.63 -3.32
N PRO A 295 -12.30 -13.49 -2.87
CA PRO A 295 -11.83 -12.49 -3.81
C PRO A 295 -10.60 -12.94 -4.58
N MET A 296 -10.46 -12.50 -5.82
CA MET A 296 -9.28 -12.77 -6.63
C MET A 296 -8.04 -12.07 -6.05
N VAL A 297 -6.89 -12.74 -6.12
CA VAL A 297 -5.61 -12.15 -5.70
C VAL A 297 -4.88 -11.48 -6.86
N LYS A 298 -4.16 -10.41 -6.54
CA LYS A 298 -3.42 -9.60 -7.52
C LYS A 298 -2.42 -10.41 -8.37
N SER A 299 -1.78 -11.41 -7.79
CA SER A 299 -0.85 -12.29 -8.52
C SER A 299 -1.56 -13.14 -9.57
N THR A 300 -2.78 -13.58 -9.30
CA THR A 300 -3.63 -14.33 -10.24
C THR A 300 -4.01 -13.46 -11.43
N LEU A 301 -4.47 -12.22 -11.18
CA LEU A 301 -4.74 -11.26 -12.26
C LEU A 301 -3.49 -11.05 -13.13
N THR A 302 -2.33 -10.82 -12.53
CA THR A 302 -1.09 -10.57 -13.28
C THR A 302 -0.71 -11.78 -14.15
N ARG A 303 -0.81 -13.01 -13.63
CA ARG A 303 -0.52 -14.23 -14.39
C ARG A 303 -1.51 -14.43 -15.54
N MET A 304 -2.79 -14.18 -15.28
CA MET A 304 -3.86 -14.26 -16.28
C MET A 304 -3.58 -13.28 -17.42
N LEU A 305 -3.36 -12.00 -17.14
CA LEU A 305 -3.08 -10.98 -18.16
C LEU A 305 -1.86 -11.32 -19.01
N LYS A 306 -0.79 -11.82 -18.40
CA LYS A 306 0.42 -12.23 -19.13
C LYS A 306 0.16 -13.42 -20.06
N ARG A 307 -0.59 -14.44 -19.57
CA ARG A 307 -0.97 -15.60 -20.37
C ARG A 307 -1.77 -15.18 -21.60
N GLN A 308 -2.80 -14.35 -21.41
CA GLN A 308 -3.69 -13.94 -22.49
C GLN A 308 -3.00 -12.97 -23.47
N ALA A 309 -2.13 -12.10 -22.97
CA ALA A 309 -1.30 -11.26 -23.84
C ALA A 309 -0.44 -12.10 -24.79
N LYS A 310 0.17 -13.18 -24.27
CA LYS A 310 0.97 -14.10 -25.09
C LYS A 310 0.11 -14.83 -26.13
N LEU A 311 -1.07 -15.30 -25.76
CA LEU A 311 -1.99 -15.97 -26.70
C LEU A 311 -2.46 -15.02 -27.80
N ALA A 312 -2.74 -13.76 -27.45
CA ALA A 312 -3.22 -12.73 -28.38
C ALA A 312 -2.06 -12.08 -29.21
N GLY A 313 -0.80 -12.37 -28.91
CA GLY A 313 0.34 -11.74 -29.57
C GLY A 313 0.47 -10.24 -29.30
N VAL A 314 0.07 -9.78 -28.09
CA VAL A 314 0.13 -8.37 -27.68
C VAL A 314 1.09 -8.15 -26.51
N PRO A 315 1.49 -6.89 -26.18
CA PRO A 315 2.39 -6.62 -25.09
C PRO A 315 1.87 -7.12 -23.73
N GLU A 316 2.74 -7.74 -22.93
CA GLU A 316 2.41 -8.09 -21.55
C GLU A 316 2.18 -6.83 -20.70
N ILE A 317 1.05 -6.78 -20.01
CA ILE A 317 0.70 -5.70 -19.10
C ILE A 317 0.37 -6.23 -17.69
N THR A 318 0.22 -5.32 -16.75
CA THR A 318 -0.26 -5.58 -15.39
C THR A 318 -1.64 -4.94 -15.21
N GLY A 319 -2.30 -5.19 -14.07
CA GLY A 319 -3.55 -4.51 -13.75
C GLY A 319 -3.45 -2.96 -13.76
N LYS A 320 -2.25 -2.40 -13.51
CA LYS A 320 -2.01 -0.97 -13.71
C LYS A 320 -2.05 -0.61 -15.19
N GLY A 321 -1.52 -1.47 -16.06
CA GLY A 321 -1.58 -1.31 -17.51
C GLY A 321 -3.02 -1.30 -18.03
N LEU A 322 -3.93 -2.15 -17.50
CA LEU A 322 -5.36 -2.12 -17.87
C LEU A 322 -6.00 -0.76 -17.61
N ARG A 323 -5.70 -0.15 -16.47
CA ARG A 323 -6.19 1.20 -16.17
C ARG A 323 -5.61 2.26 -17.12
N HIS A 324 -4.34 2.15 -17.53
CA HIS A 324 -3.79 3.02 -18.58
C HIS A 324 -4.42 2.75 -19.95
N SER A 325 -4.78 1.49 -20.23
CA SER A 325 -5.53 1.12 -21.44
C SER A 325 -6.89 1.80 -21.46
N HIS A 326 -7.63 1.77 -20.35
CA HIS A 326 -8.90 2.48 -20.20
C HIS A 326 -8.75 3.99 -20.46
N ASP A 327 -7.78 4.63 -19.80
CA ASP A 327 -7.56 6.07 -19.97
C ASP A 327 -7.27 6.39 -21.45
N SER A 328 -6.41 5.59 -22.09
CA SER A 328 -6.09 5.73 -23.51
C SER A 328 -7.32 5.52 -24.42
N PHE A 329 -8.14 4.52 -24.14
CA PHE A 329 -9.39 4.25 -24.85
C PHE A 329 -10.36 5.43 -24.75
N MET A 330 -10.59 5.93 -23.54
CA MET A 330 -11.49 7.06 -23.30
C MET A 330 -11.04 8.33 -24.02
N ILE A 331 -9.74 8.64 -23.99
CA ILE A 331 -9.20 9.86 -24.59
C ILE A 331 -9.06 9.72 -26.10
N ASN A 332 -8.44 8.62 -26.58
CA ASN A 332 -8.04 8.52 -27.99
C ASN A 332 -9.14 7.97 -28.89
N VAL A 333 -10.02 7.07 -28.36
CA VAL A 333 -11.10 6.45 -29.14
C VAL A 333 -12.42 7.17 -28.90
N LEU A 334 -12.83 7.31 -27.64
CA LEU A 334 -14.11 7.95 -27.29
C LEU A 334 -14.04 9.47 -27.24
N LYS A 335 -12.85 10.07 -27.44
CA LYS A 335 -12.61 11.52 -27.46
C LYS A 335 -13.15 12.28 -26.22
N LYS A 336 -13.10 11.60 -25.06
CA LYS A 336 -13.53 12.21 -23.80
C LYS A 336 -12.46 13.17 -23.29
N ASP A 337 -12.93 14.21 -22.60
CA ASP A 337 -12.06 15.20 -21.96
C ASP A 337 -11.16 14.55 -20.89
N VAL A 338 -9.93 15.04 -20.76
CA VAL A 338 -8.91 14.51 -19.81
C VAL A 338 -9.37 14.68 -18.36
N LEU A 339 -10.03 15.79 -18.01
CA LEU A 339 -10.56 16.02 -16.66
C LEU A 339 -11.67 15.01 -16.34
N TYR A 340 -12.57 14.76 -17.28
CA TYR A 340 -13.60 13.73 -17.15
C TYR A 340 -12.97 12.35 -16.88
N VAL A 341 -11.97 11.96 -17.68
CA VAL A 341 -11.28 10.67 -17.52
C VAL A 341 -10.54 10.62 -16.18
N SER A 342 -9.94 11.73 -15.74
CA SER A 342 -9.29 11.84 -14.44
C SER A 342 -10.27 11.63 -13.29
N ALA A 343 -11.41 12.31 -13.31
CA ALA A 343 -12.47 12.19 -12.32
C ALA A 343 -13.04 10.76 -12.29
N ARG A 344 -13.41 10.20 -13.48
CA ARG A 344 -13.89 8.81 -13.62
C ARG A 344 -12.89 7.82 -13.04
N SER A 345 -11.61 8.04 -13.24
CA SER A 345 -10.53 7.22 -12.69
C SER A 345 -10.27 7.47 -11.20
N GLY A 346 -10.90 8.44 -10.55
CA GLY A 346 -10.67 8.78 -9.13
C GLY A 346 -9.26 9.30 -8.89
N ARG A 347 -8.76 10.17 -9.76
CA ARG A 347 -7.54 10.96 -9.56
C ARG A 347 -7.93 12.34 -9.05
N THR A 348 -7.15 12.86 -8.11
CA THR A 348 -7.25 14.27 -7.69
C THR A 348 -6.54 15.14 -8.71
N ASP A 349 -7.13 16.27 -9.07
CA ASP A 349 -6.60 17.25 -10.03
C ASP A 349 -5.36 17.99 -9.51
N LYS A 350 -4.39 17.26 -9.00
CA LYS A 350 -3.04 17.77 -8.75
C LYS A 350 -2.13 17.11 -9.78
N ALA A 351 -2.27 17.57 -11.02
CA ALA A 351 -1.26 17.37 -12.04
C ALA A 351 -0.08 18.31 -11.77
#